data_ed8001c2e80996c1af832057384e59f0
#
_entry.id   ed8001c2e80996c1af832057384e59f0
#
_cell.length_a   1.000
_cell.length_b   1.000
_cell.length_c   1.000
_cell.angle_alpha   90.00
_cell.angle_beta   90.00
_cell.angle_gamma   90.00
#
_symmetry.space_group_name_H-M   'P 1'
#
loop_
_entity.id
_entity.type
_entity.pdbx_description
1 polymer ?
#
loop_
_entity_poly.entity_id
_entity_poly.type
_entity_poly.pdbx_seq_one_letter_code
_entity_poly.pdbx_strand_id
1 'polypeptide(L)'
;MPKTIRNEYDKNLTYENLLEAHKKSSKGKGYRIELIEFNLKQEEYLMWLYKELQNMTYKHGGYKVFYITEPKVRKIEKSRYIDRIVHRWIVDNFLAPLYVPTFISTSFACLKNKGMHRAVLYVQKAMKKAKINWGSYYVLKMDISKYFDSIDKNILLDILNRKIKDEKVMWLVKEILFSQKREKGLEIRKLYFSNVWKYLFK
;
A
#
# COMPACT_ATOMS: atom_id res chain seq x y z
N MET A 1 -7.05 -21.60 10.44
CA MET A 1 -6.44 -21.80 9.12
C MET A 1 -5.98 -20.46 8.55
N PRO A 2 -4.85 -20.39 7.87
CA PRO A 2 -4.43 -19.15 7.23
C PRO A 2 -5.46 -18.78 6.14
N LYS A 3 -5.97 -17.55 6.23
CA LYS A 3 -6.96 -17.02 5.27
C LYS A 3 -6.32 -16.93 3.88
N THR A 4 -6.98 -17.48 2.87
CA THR A 4 -6.59 -17.37 1.45
C THR A 4 -7.71 -16.68 0.68
N ILE A 5 -7.36 -15.95 -0.39
CA ILE A 5 -8.32 -15.30 -1.29
C ILE A 5 -8.54 -16.19 -2.49
N ARG A 6 -9.80 -16.49 -2.79
CA ARG A 6 -10.22 -17.26 -3.97
C ARG A 6 -11.54 -16.71 -4.49
N ASN A 7 -11.65 -16.46 -5.79
CA ASN A 7 -12.87 -16.00 -6.46
C ASN A 7 -13.55 -14.79 -5.80
N GLU A 8 -12.74 -13.86 -5.28
CA GLU A 8 -13.23 -12.65 -4.61
C GLU A 8 -13.16 -11.41 -5.52
N TYR A 9 -12.46 -11.49 -6.66
CA TYR A 9 -12.26 -10.35 -7.56
C TYR A 9 -13.59 -9.77 -8.04
N ASP A 10 -14.41 -10.61 -8.69
CA ASP A 10 -15.67 -10.16 -9.29
C ASP A 10 -16.69 -9.71 -8.24
N LYS A 11 -16.70 -10.33 -7.05
CA LYS A 11 -17.55 -9.91 -5.94
C LYS A 11 -17.21 -8.51 -5.40
N ASN A 12 -15.93 -8.15 -5.42
CA ASN A 12 -15.45 -6.87 -4.93
C ASN A 12 -15.33 -5.81 -6.03
N LEU A 13 -15.42 -6.21 -7.32
CA LEU A 13 -15.42 -5.29 -8.43
C LEU A 13 -16.83 -4.71 -8.60
N THR A 14 -17.14 -3.69 -7.82
CA THR A 14 -18.38 -2.93 -7.90
C THR A 14 -18.08 -1.44 -8.05
N TYR A 15 -19.02 -0.71 -8.63
CA TYR A 15 -18.90 0.74 -8.76
C TYR A 15 -18.75 1.41 -7.38
N GLU A 16 -19.50 0.93 -6.39
CA GLU A 16 -19.50 1.44 -5.02
C GLU A 16 -18.11 1.29 -4.36
N ASN A 17 -17.46 0.14 -4.54
CA ASN A 17 -16.12 -0.11 -4.01
C ASN A 17 -15.06 0.78 -4.68
N LEU A 18 -15.18 1.04 -5.98
CA LEU A 18 -14.32 1.98 -6.70
C LEU A 18 -14.56 3.43 -6.25
N LEU A 19 -15.82 3.81 -6.06
CA LEU A 19 -16.21 5.12 -5.54
C LEU A 19 -15.68 5.32 -4.09
N GLU A 20 -15.76 4.29 -3.26
CA GLU A 20 -15.19 4.36 -1.91
C GLU A 20 -13.66 4.50 -1.93
N ALA A 21 -12.98 3.76 -2.82
CA ALA A 21 -11.54 3.89 -3.03
C ALA A 21 -11.17 5.30 -3.50
N HIS A 22 -11.97 5.91 -4.39
CA HIS A 22 -11.83 7.30 -4.79
C HIS A 22 -11.98 8.25 -3.61
N LYS A 23 -13.09 8.16 -2.84
CA LYS A 23 -13.33 9.00 -1.66
C LYS A 23 -12.19 8.92 -0.64
N LYS A 24 -11.67 7.73 -0.37
CA LYS A 24 -10.52 7.54 0.53
C LYS A 24 -9.23 8.13 -0.04
N SER A 25 -9.02 8.04 -1.36
CA SER A 25 -7.82 8.56 -2.04
C SER A 25 -7.81 10.09 -2.14
N SER A 26 -8.98 10.73 -2.21
CA SER A 26 -9.17 12.18 -2.32
C SER A 26 -9.13 12.91 -0.98
N LYS A 27 -9.35 12.21 0.13
CA LYS A 27 -9.47 12.81 1.46
C LYS A 27 -8.30 13.75 1.79
N GLY A 28 -8.62 15.01 2.13
CA GLY A 28 -7.64 16.05 2.46
C GLY A 28 -6.81 16.57 1.27
N LYS A 29 -7.27 16.35 0.02
CA LYS A 29 -6.51 16.74 -1.19
C LYS A 29 -7.38 17.46 -2.24
N GLY A 30 -8.58 17.91 -1.87
CA GLY A 30 -9.55 18.53 -2.78
C GLY A 30 -9.03 19.72 -3.58
N TYR A 31 -8.01 20.40 -3.07
CA TYR A 31 -7.35 21.55 -3.73
C TYR A 31 -6.42 21.18 -4.91
N ARG A 32 -6.19 19.89 -5.17
CA ARG A 32 -5.27 19.46 -6.25
C ARG A 32 -5.99 19.47 -7.58
N ILE A 33 -5.41 20.14 -8.58
CA ILE A 33 -5.95 20.26 -9.95
C ILE A 33 -6.33 18.88 -10.51
N GLU A 34 -5.45 17.89 -10.42
CA GLU A 34 -5.72 16.54 -10.91
C GLU A 34 -6.97 15.88 -10.30
N LEU A 35 -7.33 16.29 -9.08
CA LEU A 35 -8.51 15.79 -8.39
C LEU A 35 -9.76 16.58 -8.76
N ILE A 36 -9.63 17.88 -8.96
CA ILE A 36 -10.71 18.74 -9.46
C ILE A 36 -11.12 18.27 -10.85
N GLU A 37 -10.17 18.09 -11.76
CA GLU A 37 -10.40 17.57 -13.13
C GLU A 37 -11.06 16.18 -13.09
N PHE A 38 -10.61 15.29 -12.21
CA PHE A 38 -11.21 13.98 -12.05
C PHE A 38 -12.66 14.07 -11.55
N ASN A 39 -12.94 14.95 -10.58
CA ASN A 39 -14.27 15.09 -10.00
C ASN A 39 -15.30 15.66 -10.98
N LEU A 40 -14.87 16.48 -11.95
CA LEU A 40 -15.76 17.00 -13.01
C LEU A 40 -16.32 15.89 -13.89
N LYS A 41 -15.60 14.78 -14.05
CA LYS A 41 -15.97 13.60 -14.85
C LYS A 41 -15.90 12.31 -14.06
N GLN A 42 -16.21 12.37 -12.77
CA GLN A 42 -16.01 11.26 -11.83
C GLN A 42 -16.71 9.98 -12.29
N GLU A 43 -17.97 10.08 -12.69
CA GLU A 43 -18.77 8.91 -13.09
C GLU A 43 -18.21 8.28 -14.38
N GLU A 44 -17.86 9.12 -15.37
CA GLU A 44 -17.27 8.68 -16.63
C GLU A 44 -15.97 7.89 -16.37
N TYR A 45 -15.06 8.47 -15.58
CA TYR A 45 -13.79 7.83 -15.25
C TYR A 45 -13.94 6.56 -14.40
N LEU A 46 -14.85 6.52 -13.44
CA LEU A 46 -15.09 5.34 -12.62
C LEU A 46 -15.77 4.22 -13.42
N MET A 47 -16.70 4.55 -14.32
CA MET A 47 -17.33 3.56 -15.21
C MET A 47 -16.35 3.02 -16.25
N TRP A 48 -15.50 3.89 -16.81
CA TRP A 48 -14.41 3.44 -17.68
C TRP A 48 -13.47 2.48 -16.93
N LEU A 49 -13.03 2.86 -15.72
CA LEU A 49 -12.16 2.04 -14.89
C LEU A 49 -12.79 0.70 -14.54
N TYR A 50 -14.08 0.69 -14.20
CA TYR A 50 -14.83 -0.54 -13.93
C TYR A 50 -14.78 -1.50 -15.13
N LYS A 51 -15.06 -1.00 -16.34
CA LYS A 51 -15.01 -1.79 -17.58
C LYS A 51 -13.61 -2.32 -17.87
N GLU A 52 -12.57 -1.50 -17.70
CA GLU A 52 -11.18 -1.92 -17.90
C GLU A 52 -10.77 -3.04 -16.93
N LEU A 53 -11.18 -2.94 -15.68
CA LEU A 53 -10.92 -3.97 -14.67
C LEU A 53 -11.73 -5.25 -14.92
N GLN A 54 -12.99 -5.12 -15.35
CA GLN A 54 -13.88 -6.23 -15.67
C GLN A 54 -13.35 -7.03 -16.87
N ASN A 55 -12.91 -6.36 -17.90
CA ASN A 55 -12.37 -6.98 -19.13
C ASN A 55 -10.90 -7.38 -18.99
N MET A 56 -10.25 -7.13 -17.85
CA MET A 56 -8.82 -7.38 -17.63
C MET A 56 -7.90 -6.65 -18.65
N THR A 57 -8.36 -5.51 -19.17
CA THR A 57 -7.61 -4.67 -20.11
C THR A 57 -6.89 -3.50 -19.46
N TYR A 58 -7.12 -3.27 -18.16
CA TYR A 58 -6.48 -2.20 -17.42
C TYR A 58 -4.96 -2.25 -17.54
N LYS A 59 -4.38 -1.10 -17.90
CA LYS A 59 -2.94 -0.85 -17.94
C LYS A 59 -2.58 0.28 -17.00
N HIS A 60 -1.64 -0.01 -16.11
CA HIS A 60 -1.11 1.00 -15.20
C HIS A 60 -0.41 2.10 -16.01
N GLY A 61 -0.76 3.35 -15.74
CA GLY A 61 -0.14 4.49 -16.40
C GLY A 61 1.28 4.76 -15.95
N GLY A 62 1.90 5.68 -16.64
CA GLY A 62 3.26 6.10 -16.28
C GLY A 62 3.32 6.89 -14.98
N TYR A 63 4.54 7.25 -14.59
CA TYR A 63 4.82 8.02 -13.38
C TYR A 63 5.36 9.40 -13.74
N LYS A 64 4.87 10.41 -13.03
CA LYS A 64 5.50 11.73 -13.01
C LYS A 64 6.65 11.72 -12.01
N VAL A 65 7.85 12.09 -12.47
CA VAL A 65 9.05 12.19 -11.62
C VAL A 65 9.23 13.64 -11.18
N PHE A 66 9.48 13.84 -9.90
CA PHE A 66 9.90 15.15 -9.37
C PHE A 66 10.81 14.94 -8.16
N TYR A 67 11.55 15.98 -7.81
CA TYR A 67 12.49 15.94 -6.69
C TYR A 67 11.99 16.81 -5.54
N ILE A 68 12.17 16.32 -4.33
CA ILE A 68 11.99 17.08 -3.08
C ILE A 68 13.40 17.30 -2.54
N THR A 69 13.74 18.54 -2.21
CA THR A 69 15.09 18.94 -1.76
C THR A 69 15.24 18.93 -0.24
N GLU A 70 14.16 19.16 0.51
CA GLU A 70 14.18 19.28 1.97
C GLU A 70 13.53 18.04 2.64
N PRO A 71 14.12 17.54 3.75
CA PRO A 71 15.45 17.84 4.35
C PRO A 71 16.61 17.15 3.60
N LYS A 72 16.34 16.32 2.61
CA LYS A 72 17.30 15.63 1.74
C LYS A 72 16.71 15.49 0.35
N VAL A 73 17.54 15.56 -0.67
CA VAL A 73 17.13 15.33 -2.06
C VAL A 73 16.54 13.92 -2.17
N ARG A 74 15.29 13.86 -2.62
CA ARG A 74 14.57 12.58 -2.86
C ARG A 74 13.88 12.63 -4.20
N LYS A 75 14.17 11.66 -5.04
CA LYS A 75 13.40 11.40 -6.25
C LYS A 75 12.05 10.83 -5.88
N ILE A 76 10.96 11.45 -6.36
CA ILE A 76 9.60 10.99 -6.13
C ILE A 76 8.97 10.66 -7.47
N GLU A 77 8.46 9.47 -7.58
CA GLU A 77 7.74 8.98 -8.76
C GLU A 77 6.26 8.85 -8.37
N LYS A 78 5.40 9.68 -8.97
CA LYS A 78 3.98 9.78 -8.64
C LYS A 78 3.15 9.13 -9.73
N SER A 79 2.36 8.11 -9.39
CA SER A 79 1.37 7.51 -10.30
C SER A 79 0.23 8.46 -10.62
N ARG A 80 -0.46 8.25 -11.74
CA ARG A 80 -1.68 8.99 -12.10
C ARG A 80 -2.74 8.82 -11.02
N TYR A 81 -3.69 9.75 -10.96
CA TYR A 81 -4.73 9.71 -9.93
C TYR A 81 -5.59 8.45 -10.03
N ILE A 82 -5.97 8.07 -11.25
CA ILE A 82 -6.77 6.86 -11.50
C ILE A 82 -6.08 5.58 -11.03
N ASP A 83 -4.77 5.46 -11.27
CA ASP A 83 -3.97 4.32 -10.79
C ASP A 83 -3.95 4.23 -9.26
N ARG A 84 -4.01 5.38 -8.57
CA ARG A 84 -4.10 5.43 -7.10
C ARG A 84 -5.44 4.94 -6.58
N ILE A 85 -6.52 5.08 -7.34
CA ILE A 85 -7.82 4.49 -7.00
C ILE A 85 -7.71 2.98 -7.07
N VAL A 86 -7.11 2.41 -8.14
CA VAL A 86 -6.88 0.97 -8.28
C VAL A 86 -6.01 0.44 -7.15
N HIS A 87 -4.90 1.13 -6.83
CA HIS A 87 -4.06 0.75 -5.70
C HIS A 87 -4.83 0.74 -4.38
N ARG A 88 -5.69 1.71 -4.16
CA ARG A 88 -6.50 1.78 -2.95
C ARG A 88 -7.52 0.66 -2.91
N TRP A 89 -8.21 0.43 -4.02
CA TRP A 89 -9.21 -0.62 -4.14
C TRP A 89 -8.62 -2.01 -3.86
N ILE A 90 -7.49 -2.36 -4.48
CA ILE A 90 -6.85 -3.68 -4.27
C ILE A 90 -6.35 -3.85 -2.82
N VAL A 91 -5.82 -2.79 -2.21
CA VAL A 91 -5.36 -2.86 -0.83
C VAL A 91 -6.53 -3.03 0.14
N ASP A 92 -7.58 -2.25 0.00
CA ASP A 92 -8.70 -2.26 0.95
C ASP A 92 -9.51 -3.56 0.88
N ASN A 93 -9.71 -4.11 -0.32
CA ASN A 93 -10.57 -5.28 -0.51
C ASN A 93 -9.83 -6.63 -0.40
N PHE A 94 -8.55 -6.67 -0.74
CA PHE A 94 -7.81 -7.94 -0.81
C PHE A 94 -6.62 -7.98 0.15
N LEU A 95 -5.70 -7.01 0.09
CA LEU A 95 -4.45 -7.13 0.82
C LEU A 95 -4.58 -6.83 2.31
N ALA A 96 -5.29 -5.77 2.68
CA ALA A 96 -5.44 -5.40 4.09
C ALA A 96 -6.22 -6.45 4.89
N PRO A 97 -7.37 -6.98 4.43
CA PRO A 97 -8.09 -8.05 5.12
C PRO A 97 -7.28 -9.34 5.29
N LEU A 98 -6.34 -9.60 4.36
CA LEU A 98 -5.51 -10.78 4.36
C LEU A 98 -4.31 -10.67 5.30
N TYR A 99 -3.63 -9.52 5.29
CA TYR A 99 -2.33 -9.35 5.95
C TYR A 99 -2.38 -8.60 7.27
N VAL A 100 -3.27 -7.60 7.44
CA VAL A 100 -3.34 -6.82 8.69
C VAL A 100 -3.56 -7.70 9.93
N PRO A 101 -4.41 -8.74 9.91
CA PRO A 101 -4.58 -9.61 11.06
C PRO A 101 -3.33 -10.42 11.44
N THR A 102 -2.36 -10.55 10.53
CA THR A 102 -1.12 -11.31 10.78
C THR A 102 0.01 -10.45 11.35
N PHE A 103 -0.22 -9.14 11.52
CA PHE A 103 0.81 -8.24 12.02
C PHE A 103 1.08 -8.46 13.50
N ILE A 104 2.35 -8.36 13.89
CA ILE A 104 2.73 -8.40 15.29
C ILE A 104 2.12 -7.22 16.06
N SER A 105 1.85 -7.41 17.35
CA SER A 105 1.23 -6.39 18.21
C SER A 105 1.99 -5.07 18.25
N THR A 106 3.31 -5.12 18.11
CA THR A 106 4.23 -3.98 18.08
C THR A 106 4.35 -3.25 16.74
N SER A 107 3.58 -3.64 15.73
CA SER A 107 3.46 -2.87 14.48
C SER A 107 2.56 -1.66 14.69
N PHE A 108 3.13 -0.46 14.66
CA PHE A 108 2.39 0.79 14.89
C PHE A 108 2.17 1.63 13.63
N ALA A 109 2.96 1.43 12.58
CA ALA A 109 2.89 2.24 11.38
C ALA A 109 1.65 1.94 10.54
N CYS A 110 0.90 3.01 10.16
CA CYS A 110 -0.19 2.97 9.19
C CYS A 110 -1.35 2.03 9.51
N LEU A 111 -1.54 1.69 10.75
CA LEU A 111 -2.67 0.90 11.24
C LEU A 111 -3.69 1.78 11.96
N LYS A 112 -4.99 1.49 11.72
CA LYS A 112 -6.08 2.17 12.43
C LYS A 112 -5.92 1.94 13.94
N ASN A 113 -6.15 2.97 14.73
CA ASN A 113 -6.02 2.95 16.20
C ASN A 113 -4.59 2.65 16.72
N LYS A 114 -3.58 2.73 15.87
CA LYS A 114 -2.15 2.70 16.23
C LYS A 114 -1.50 4.02 15.77
N GLY A 115 -0.23 4.09 15.61
CA GLY A 115 0.48 5.28 15.15
C GLY A 115 1.61 5.69 16.09
N MET A 116 2.24 6.80 15.77
CA MET A 116 3.47 7.25 16.44
C MET A 116 3.28 7.47 17.95
N HIS A 117 2.20 8.14 18.36
CA HIS A 117 1.95 8.38 19.80
C HIS A 117 1.81 7.09 20.59
N ARG A 118 1.08 6.08 20.08
CA ARG A 118 0.99 4.77 20.74
C ARG A 118 2.34 4.04 20.75
N ALA A 119 3.13 4.15 19.69
CA ALA A 119 4.47 3.57 19.67
C ALA A 119 5.36 4.19 20.75
N VAL A 120 5.36 5.50 20.90
CA VAL A 120 6.14 6.20 21.94
C VAL A 120 5.71 5.75 23.35
N LEU A 121 4.41 5.72 23.63
CA LEU A 121 3.89 5.26 24.92
C LEU A 121 4.26 3.80 25.20
N TYR A 122 4.22 2.94 24.19
CA TYR A 122 4.63 1.55 24.31
C TYR A 122 6.12 1.44 24.69
N VAL A 123 6.98 2.15 23.96
CA VAL A 123 8.44 2.17 24.24
C VAL A 123 8.72 2.71 25.63
N GLN A 124 8.08 3.81 26.03
CA GLN A 124 8.25 4.38 27.39
C GLN A 124 7.89 3.37 28.48
N LYS A 125 6.77 2.64 28.32
CA LYS A 125 6.38 1.57 29.26
C LYS A 125 7.41 0.44 29.30
N ALA A 126 7.90 0.01 28.13
CA ALA A 126 8.92 -1.03 28.04
C ALA A 126 10.23 -0.62 28.72
N MET A 127 10.68 0.62 28.50
CA MET A 127 11.88 1.18 29.13
C MET A 127 11.74 1.28 30.66
N LYS A 128 10.59 1.76 31.16
CA LYS A 128 10.31 1.81 32.60
C LYS A 128 10.36 0.41 33.22
N LYS A 129 9.71 -0.57 32.59
CA LYS A 129 9.73 -1.98 33.06
C LYS A 129 11.15 -2.55 33.03
N ALA A 130 11.92 -2.30 32.00
CA ALA A 130 13.31 -2.74 31.90
C ALA A 130 14.18 -2.16 33.04
N LYS A 131 14.02 -0.85 33.32
CA LYS A 131 14.75 -0.20 34.41
C LYS A 131 14.42 -0.77 35.79
N ILE A 132 13.14 -1.06 36.02
CA ILE A 132 12.70 -1.65 37.29
C ILE A 132 13.26 -3.08 37.45
N ASN A 133 13.20 -3.89 36.38
CA ASN A 133 13.57 -5.31 36.49
C ASN A 133 15.08 -5.54 36.42
N TRP A 134 15.84 -4.70 35.74
CA TRP A 134 17.27 -4.94 35.45
C TRP A 134 18.20 -3.81 35.86
N GLY A 135 17.68 -2.67 36.36
CA GLY A 135 18.44 -1.49 36.72
C GLY A 135 19.05 -0.72 35.55
N SER A 136 19.70 -1.42 34.62
CA SER A 136 20.27 -0.86 33.40
C SER A 136 19.78 -1.59 32.14
N TYR A 137 19.72 -0.93 31.01
CA TYR A 137 19.34 -1.51 29.73
C TYR A 137 19.95 -0.73 28.56
N TYR A 138 20.05 -1.39 27.41
CA TYR A 138 20.49 -0.79 26.16
C TYR A 138 19.35 -0.76 25.15
N VAL A 139 19.32 0.27 24.33
CA VAL A 139 18.35 0.40 23.23
C VAL A 139 19.07 0.29 21.90
N LEU A 140 18.76 -0.77 21.15
CA LEU A 140 19.28 -0.97 19.80
C LEU A 140 18.27 -0.38 18.79
N LYS A 141 18.70 0.64 18.05
CA LYS A 141 17.94 1.21 16.93
C LYS A 141 18.48 0.64 15.62
N MET A 142 17.59 -0.05 14.89
CA MET A 142 17.91 -0.64 13.59
C MET A 142 17.04 -0.05 12.50
N ASP A 143 17.57 0.08 11.29
CA ASP A 143 16.83 0.47 10.09
C ASP A 143 17.41 -0.25 8.88
N ILE A 144 16.56 -0.58 7.90
CA ILE A 144 16.97 -1.24 6.68
C ILE A 144 17.27 -0.17 5.62
N SER A 145 18.54 -0.08 5.23
CA SER A 145 18.96 0.85 4.18
C SER A 145 18.30 0.51 2.84
N LYS A 146 17.79 1.54 2.14
CA LYS A 146 17.18 1.40 0.80
C LYS A 146 16.15 0.27 0.69
N TYR A 147 15.39 0.01 1.76
CA TYR A 147 14.43 -1.10 1.85
C TYR A 147 13.56 -1.24 0.59
N PHE A 148 12.94 -0.14 0.14
CA PHE A 148 12.05 -0.20 -1.03
C PHE A 148 12.79 -0.41 -2.34
N ASP A 149 14.02 0.06 -2.47
CA ASP A 149 14.85 -0.10 -3.67
C ASP A 149 15.44 -1.51 -3.79
N SER A 150 15.54 -2.24 -2.68
CA SER A 150 16.09 -3.60 -2.62
C SER A 150 15.08 -4.72 -2.83
N ILE A 151 13.79 -4.41 -2.85
CA ILE A 151 12.74 -5.43 -2.98
C ILE A 151 12.81 -6.08 -4.37
N ASP A 152 12.96 -7.40 -4.39
CA ASP A 152 12.81 -8.21 -5.58
C ASP A 152 11.32 -8.44 -5.87
N LYS A 153 10.87 -8.06 -7.06
CA LYS A 153 9.46 -8.13 -7.45
C LYS A 153 8.97 -9.56 -7.64
N ASN A 154 9.86 -10.47 -8.09
CA ASN A 154 9.48 -11.87 -8.32
C ASN A 154 9.32 -12.59 -6.98
N ILE A 155 10.27 -12.42 -6.05
CA ILE A 155 10.16 -12.97 -4.69
C ILE A 155 8.88 -12.46 -4.02
N LEU A 156 8.59 -11.18 -4.20
CA LEU A 156 7.40 -10.55 -3.68
C LEU A 156 6.13 -11.17 -4.26
N LEU A 157 6.09 -11.38 -5.57
CA LEU A 157 4.98 -12.03 -6.26
C LEU A 157 4.75 -13.45 -5.75
N ASP A 158 5.83 -14.21 -5.52
CA ASP A 158 5.76 -15.58 -4.98
C ASP A 158 5.19 -15.60 -3.57
N ILE A 159 5.58 -14.65 -2.72
CA ILE A 159 5.03 -14.52 -1.36
C ILE A 159 3.53 -14.24 -1.41
N LEU A 160 3.08 -13.36 -2.31
CA LEU A 160 1.66 -13.07 -2.48
C LEU A 160 0.89 -14.28 -3.01
N ASN A 161 1.45 -14.98 -3.99
CA ASN A 161 0.82 -16.14 -4.61
C ASN A 161 0.57 -17.30 -3.63
N ARG A 162 1.30 -17.34 -2.51
CA ARG A 162 1.04 -18.31 -1.43
C ARG A 162 -0.34 -18.13 -0.81
N LYS A 163 -0.83 -16.90 -0.70
CA LYS A 163 -2.10 -16.56 -0.02
C LYS A 163 -3.19 -16.08 -0.98
N ILE A 164 -2.86 -15.53 -2.13
CA ILE A 164 -3.81 -15.07 -3.13
C ILE A 164 -3.86 -16.11 -4.24
N LYS A 165 -4.98 -16.83 -4.31
CA LYS A 165 -5.24 -17.88 -5.31
C LYS A 165 -6.26 -17.46 -6.36
N ASP A 166 -6.67 -16.18 -6.33
CA ASP A 166 -7.52 -15.56 -7.31
C ASP A 166 -6.64 -15.02 -8.46
N GLU A 167 -6.80 -15.60 -9.64
CA GLU A 167 -5.98 -15.28 -10.81
C GLU A 167 -6.15 -13.84 -11.27
N LYS A 168 -7.39 -13.31 -11.19
CA LYS A 168 -7.68 -11.92 -11.59
C LYS A 168 -7.03 -10.91 -10.62
N VAL A 169 -7.05 -11.21 -9.33
CA VAL A 169 -6.33 -10.39 -8.33
C VAL A 169 -4.83 -10.44 -8.59
N MET A 170 -4.28 -11.64 -8.88
CA MET A 170 -2.85 -11.80 -9.17
C MET A 170 -2.43 -11.13 -10.47
N TRP A 171 -3.29 -11.17 -11.51
CA TRP A 171 -3.08 -10.41 -12.74
C TRP A 171 -2.92 -8.91 -12.44
N LEU A 172 -3.85 -8.32 -11.69
CA LEU A 172 -3.80 -6.90 -11.34
C LEU A 172 -2.57 -6.56 -10.48
N VAL A 173 -2.21 -7.44 -9.54
CA VAL A 173 -0.97 -7.28 -8.75
C VAL A 173 0.25 -7.25 -9.67
N LYS A 174 0.34 -8.17 -10.64
CA LYS A 174 1.43 -8.20 -11.63
C LYS A 174 1.48 -6.91 -12.43
N GLU A 175 0.34 -6.47 -12.99
CA GLU A 175 0.24 -5.23 -13.76
C GLU A 175 0.78 -4.02 -12.97
N ILE A 176 0.43 -3.92 -11.69
CA ILE A 176 0.92 -2.85 -10.82
C ILE A 176 2.41 -2.99 -10.51
N LEU A 177 2.89 -4.19 -10.18
CA LEU A 177 4.28 -4.41 -9.78
C LEU A 177 5.26 -4.17 -10.93
N PHE A 178 4.91 -4.66 -12.12
CA PHE A 178 5.76 -4.57 -13.31
C PHE A 178 5.46 -3.37 -14.21
N SER A 179 4.58 -2.46 -13.78
CA SER A 179 4.30 -1.19 -14.49
C SER A 179 5.53 -0.31 -14.70
N GLN A 180 6.63 -0.60 -14.02
CA GLN A 180 7.94 0.00 -14.23
C GLN A 180 8.93 -1.04 -14.74
N LYS A 181 9.79 -0.60 -15.68
CA LYS A 181 10.82 -1.43 -16.31
C LYS A 181 11.98 -1.84 -15.37
N ARG A 182 11.99 -1.43 -14.11
CA ARG A 182 13.03 -1.82 -13.15
C ARG A 182 12.77 -3.24 -12.64
N GLU A 183 13.81 -4.07 -12.63
CA GLU A 183 13.73 -5.43 -12.08
C GLU A 183 13.58 -5.43 -10.56
N LYS A 184 14.27 -4.52 -9.87
CA LYS A 184 14.23 -4.38 -8.40
C LYS A 184 13.68 -3.03 -8.00
N GLY A 185 13.11 -3.00 -6.82
CA GLY A 185 12.61 -1.80 -6.18
C GLY A 185 11.13 -1.54 -6.39
N LEU A 186 10.53 -0.98 -5.35
CA LEU A 186 9.17 -0.45 -5.35
C LEU A 186 9.23 1.04 -5.09
N GLU A 187 8.40 1.79 -5.77
CA GLU A 187 8.35 3.23 -5.53
C GLU A 187 7.80 3.56 -4.15
N ILE A 188 8.52 4.45 -3.46
CA ILE A 188 8.21 4.86 -2.08
C ILE A 188 6.78 5.41 -1.94
N ARG A 189 6.14 5.86 -3.01
CA ARG A 189 4.78 6.41 -3.00
C ARG A 189 3.67 5.50 -3.54
N LYS A 190 3.92 4.26 -3.80
CA LYS A 190 2.88 3.23 -3.74
C LYS A 190 2.40 3.06 -2.28
N LEU A 191 2.17 4.21 -1.61
CA LEU A 191 2.01 4.39 -0.16
C LEU A 191 0.95 3.49 0.48
N TYR A 192 -0.02 3.05 -0.28
CA TYR A 192 -0.99 2.08 0.21
C TYR A 192 -0.45 0.65 0.15
N PHE A 193 0.35 0.31 -0.86
CA PHE A 193 1.08 -0.94 -0.92
C PHE A 193 2.24 -0.97 0.09
N SER A 194 2.99 0.12 0.28
CA SER A 194 4.12 0.14 1.20
C SER A 194 3.75 -0.26 2.62
N ASN A 195 2.52 -0.01 3.04
CA ASN A 195 2.05 -0.36 4.37
C ASN A 195 1.78 -1.86 4.53
N VAL A 196 1.30 -2.51 3.49
CA VAL A 196 1.12 -3.97 3.45
C VAL A 196 2.47 -4.65 3.23
N TRP A 197 3.34 -4.07 2.41
CA TRP A 197 4.65 -4.62 2.06
C TRP A 197 5.67 -4.59 3.19
N LYS A 198 5.64 -3.59 4.06
CA LYS A 198 6.49 -3.56 5.26
C LYS A 198 6.35 -4.79 6.15
N TYR A 199 5.30 -5.56 5.96
CA TYR A 199 4.92 -6.67 6.82
C TYR A 199 5.01 -8.04 6.16
N LEU A 200 5.28 -8.08 4.84
CA LEU A 200 5.48 -9.34 4.12
C LEU A 200 6.90 -9.90 4.28
N PHE A 201 7.84 -9.07 4.74
CA PHE A 201 9.26 -9.41 4.88
C PHE A 201 9.72 -9.46 6.34
N LYS A 202 8.85 -9.96 7.23
CA LYS A 202 9.28 -10.39 8.57
C LYS A 202 9.49 -11.87 8.64
#